data_82f49182507c3d410b966484d9edd98c
#
_entry.id   82f49182507c3d410b966484d9edd98c
#
_cell.length_a   1.000
_cell.length_b   1.000
_cell.length_c   1.000
_cell.angle_alpha   90.00
_cell.angle_beta   90.00
_cell.angle_gamma   90.00
#
_symmetry.space_group_name_H-M   'P 1'
#
loop_
_entity.id
_entity.type
_entity.pdbx_description
1 polymer ?
#
loop_
_entity_poly.entity_id
_entity_poly.type
_entity_poly.pdbx_seq_one_letter_code
_entity_poly.pdbx_strand_id
1 'polypeptide(L)'
;MNMKTNTMKMLCGALCAVVAQMAASATPGDVADPRVRTYVIPKRIVWKASVADKRFGVRMQIEDEDKLLLPKHGQVPEGGANLPPFGCLMVNSGEKPGILIDFGREIHGGLQIGSGLSSRHMKLRVRFGESAAEAMSEIGEKGSTNDHAVRDTTVMLPLLGACEIGNTGFRFVRIDLETTGKAIIEYVRAVELMRPMERVGSFRSSDDRLNRVWDTAVRTVHLCCQDYLWDGIKRDRLVWMGDMHPETLGILTVFGADRILPESIDLMAAVTPPDMWMNKMGAYTLWWIRNLAEWYRYTGDREYLKKHATYLSATFDNLEKYITPSNTLEGIRRPFIDWPTEHNRPAVHVGMQALALMTWRDGVYLADAIGDVKLSERCRRTAERLETLRGKLSPHGSKQAAALLALSGLADGKEMFDQVLGCDGTSGVSTFYGYYMLEAMCVAGKKQHALDTVRDYWGAMLDVGATSFWENFNVSWTNNAFRIDELPVPGKVDIHGDYGEFCYQGFRHSLCHGWSCGPAQWCINNILGIRPLDTGCRRVEVKPFLGDLEWAEGAMALPDGGRISVKVRKKPGGGLTTEIDAPDWVSISRD
;
A
#
# COMPACT_ATOMS: atom_id res chain seq x y z
N MET A 1 33.28 -34.67 -22.80
CA MET A 1 32.56 -34.00 -21.72
C MET A 1 32.61 -32.48 -21.89
N ASN A 2 32.39 -31.95 -23.11
CA ASN A 2 32.51 -30.53 -23.41
C ASN A 2 31.40 -29.97 -24.36
N MET A 3 30.26 -30.68 -24.46
CA MET A 3 29.14 -30.24 -25.32
C MET A 3 27.94 -29.69 -24.58
N LYS A 4 27.79 -29.90 -23.24
CA LYS A 4 26.65 -29.42 -22.46
C LYS A 4 26.82 -27.97 -21.93
N THR A 5 28.06 -27.48 -21.83
CA THR A 5 28.33 -26.12 -21.29
C THR A 5 28.14 -25.00 -22.34
N ASN A 6 28.27 -25.33 -23.64
CA ASN A 6 28.06 -24.33 -24.68
C ASN A 6 26.59 -24.08 -25.01
N THR A 7 25.72 -25.08 -24.86
CA THR A 7 24.28 -24.93 -25.13
C THR A 7 23.59 -24.07 -24.06
N MET A 8 24.04 -24.15 -22.80
CA MET A 8 23.47 -23.33 -21.72
C MET A 8 23.90 -21.87 -21.78
N LYS A 9 25.12 -21.59 -22.28
CA LYS A 9 25.57 -20.21 -22.53
C LYS A 9 24.89 -19.57 -23.75
N MET A 10 24.51 -20.34 -24.74
CA MET A 10 23.73 -19.87 -25.90
C MET A 10 22.26 -19.59 -25.50
N LEU A 11 21.65 -20.40 -24.63
CA LEU A 11 20.29 -20.14 -24.16
C LEU A 11 20.20 -18.90 -23.26
N CYS A 12 21.17 -18.68 -22.35
CA CYS A 12 21.20 -17.43 -21.54
C CYS A 12 21.47 -16.21 -22.42
N GLY A 13 22.34 -16.30 -23.42
CA GLY A 13 22.58 -15.19 -24.36
C GLY A 13 21.38 -14.87 -25.23
N ALA A 14 20.60 -15.86 -25.64
CA ALA A 14 19.37 -15.68 -26.41
C ALA A 14 18.22 -15.10 -25.55
N LEU A 15 18.11 -15.48 -24.29
CA LEU A 15 17.10 -14.93 -23.37
C LEU A 15 17.40 -13.46 -23.02
N CYS A 16 18.67 -13.11 -22.78
CA CYS A 16 19.07 -11.70 -22.57
C CYS A 16 18.89 -10.84 -23.84
N ALA A 17 19.09 -11.41 -25.03
CA ALA A 17 18.88 -10.70 -26.28
C ALA A 17 17.39 -10.48 -26.59
N VAL A 18 16.50 -11.41 -26.21
CA VAL A 18 15.04 -11.26 -26.37
C VAL A 18 14.47 -10.25 -25.38
N VAL A 19 14.97 -10.19 -24.16
CA VAL A 19 14.58 -9.15 -23.18
C VAL A 19 15.12 -7.77 -23.61
N ALA A 20 16.33 -7.69 -24.17
CA ALA A 20 16.86 -6.45 -24.71
C ALA A 20 16.16 -5.99 -26.01
N GLN A 21 15.65 -6.92 -26.82
CA GLN A 21 14.89 -6.57 -28.04
C GLN A 21 13.46 -6.12 -27.76
N MET A 22 12.84 -6.52 -26.65
CA MET A 22 11.53 -5.99 -26.24
C MET A 22 11.59 -4.54 -25.70
N ALA A 23 12.75 -4.07 -25.28
CA ALA A 23 12.97 -2.67 -24.87
C ALA A 23 13.32 -1.72 -26.05
N ALA A 24 13.46 -2.22 -27.28
CA ALA A 24 14.07 -1.48 -28.39
C ALA A 24 13.09 -0.99 -29.48
N SER A 25 11.77 -0.98 -29.23
CA SER A 25 10.80 -0.54 -30.25
C SER A 25 9.96 0.69 -29.87
N ALA A 26 10.30 1.40 -28.79
CA ALA A 26 9.65 2.67 -28.51
C ALA A 26 10.17 3.74 -29.50
N THR A 27 9.26 4.42 -30.17
CA THR A 27 9.57 5.59 -31.01
C THR A 27 10.08 6.71 -30.09
N PRO A 28 11.03 7.56 -30.51
CA PRO A 28 11.44 8.70 -29.71
C PRO A 28 10.22 9.55 -29.31
N GLY A 29 9.95 9.62 -27.99
CA GLY A 29 8.76 10.28 -27.41
C GLY A 29 7.73 9.33 -26.83
N ASP A 30 7.80 8.01 -27.09
CA ASP A 30 6.93 7.03 -26.45
C ASP A 30 7.43 6.70 -25.03
N VAL A 31 6.53 6.66 -24.08
CA VAL A 31 6.79 6.21 -22.70
C VAL A 31 6.13 4.85 -22.51
N ALA A 32 6.94 3.82 -22.24
CA ALA A 32 6.42 2.49 -21.96
C ALA A 32 5.71 2.48 -20.59
N ASP A 33 4.52 1.87 -20.53
CA ASP A 33 3.86 1.62 -19.26
C ASP A 33 4.67 0.56 -18.48
N PRO A 34 5.16 0.84 -17.27
CA PRO A 34 5.94 -0.11 -16.47
C PRO A 34 5.09 -1.24 -15.91
N ARG A 35 3.76 -1.16 -16.03
CA ARG A 35 2.83 -2.13 -15.45
C ARG A 35 2.53 -3.26 -16.42
N VAL A 36 2.25 -4.43 -15.88
CA VAL A 36 1.72 -5.56 -16.63
C VAL A 36 0.22 -5.67 -16.42
N ARG A 37 -0.43 -6.17 -17.46
CA ARG A 37 -1.86 -6.40 -17.50
C ARG A 37 -2.15 -7.88 -17.29
N THR A 38 -2.95 -8.21 -16.28
CA THR A 38 -3.43 -9.57 -16.02
C THR A 38 -4.95 -9.60 -15.90
N TYR A 39 -5.55 -10.79 -16.09
CA TYR A 39 -6.99 -10.95 -15.96
C TYR A 39 -7.31 -11.68 -14.66
N VAL A 40 -8.26 -11.13 -13.90
CA VAL A 40 -8.78 -11.75 -12.67
C VAL A 40 -10.22 -12.18 -12.90
N ILE A 41 -10.50 -13.45 -12.62
CA ILE A 41 -11.81 -14.03 -12.79
C ILE A 41 -12.63 -13.77 -11.54
N PRO A 42 -13.95 -13.49 -11.65
CA PRO A 42 -14.84 -13.37 -10.51
C PRO A 42 -14.78 -14.60 -9.60
N LYS A 43 -14.79 -14.38 -8.30
CA LYS A 43 -14.77 -15.45 -7.31
C LYS A 43 -16.17 -15.94 -6.94
N ARG A 44 -17.13 -15.01 -6.86
CA ARG A 44 -18.51 -15.31 -6.50
C ARG A 44 -19.47 -14.22 -6.96
N ILE A 45 -20.74 -14.58 -7.01
CA ILE A 45 -21.86 -13.65 -7.17
C ILE A 45 -22.43 -13.37 -5.79
N VAL A 46 -22.46 -12.09 -5.40
CA VAL A 46 -22.93 -11.64 -4.09
C VAL A 46 -24.44 -11.42 -4.09
N TRP A 47 -24.96 -10.90 -5.21
CA TRP A 47 -26.36 -10.54 -5.35
C TRP A 47 -26.79 -10.57 -6.80
N LYS A 48 -28.06 -10.87 -7.00
CA LYS A 48 -28.75 -10.72 -8.28
C LYS A 48 -30.17 -10.20 -8.09
N ALA A 49 -30.59 -9.26 -8.94
CA ALA A 49 -31.97 -8.86 -9.11
C ALA A 49 -32.57 -9.69 -10.24
N SER A 50 -33.24 -10.78 -9.88
CA SER A 50 -33.92 -11.67 -10.81
C SER A 50 -35.23 -12.13 -10.15
N VAL A 51 -36.31 -11.40 -10.40
CA VAL A 51 -37.63 -11.75 -9.86
C VAL A 51 -38.61 -11.93 -11.00
N ALA A 52 -39.25 -13.09 -11.04
CA ALA A 52 -40.42 -13.28 -11.87
C ALA A 52 -41.67 -12.76 -11.12
N ASP A 53 -42.18 -11.59 -11.48
CA ASP A 53 -43.49 -11.16 -10.99
C ASP A 53 -44.57 -11.76 -11.88
N LYS A 54 -45.17 -12.84 -11.40
CA LYS A 54 -46.25 -13.59 -12.12
C LYS A 54 -47.52 -12.76 -12.31
N ARG A 55 -47.70 -11.63 -11.58
CA ARG A 55 -48.92 -10.83 -11.60
C ARG A 55 -49.01 -9.91 -12.80
N PHE A 56 -47.88 -9.48 -13.36
CA PHE A 56 -47.86 -8.47 -14.42
C PHE A 56 -47.22 -8.94 -15.73
N GLY A 57 -46.86 -10.22 -15.86
CA GLY A 57 -46.19 -10.74 -17.07
C GLY A 57 -44.80 -10.17 -17.32
N VAL A 58 -44.29 -9.37 -16.42
CA VAL A 58 -42.95 -8.77 -16.49
C VAL A 58 -41.96 -9.73 -15.82
N ARG A 59 -40.95 -10.13 -16.56
CA ARG A 59 -39.87 -10.99 -16.04
C ARG A 59 -38.58 -10.24 -16.11
N MET A 60 -38.03 -9.98 -14.97
CA MET A 60 -36.63 -9.71 -14.79
C MET A 60 -35.94 -11.07 -14.62
N GLN A 61 -35.03 -11.40 -15.53
CA GLN A 61 -34.46 -12.74 -15.56
C GLN A 61 -32.93 -12.67 -15.70
N ILE A 62 -32.26 -13.44 -14.85
CA ILE A 62 -30.84 -13.75 -14.96
C ILE A 62 -30.73 -15.27 -14.92
N GLU A 63 -30.10 -15.85 -15.94
CA GLU A 63 -29.85 -17.28 -16.06
C GLU A 63 -28.37 -17.54 -16.29
N ASP A 64 -27.90 -18.66 -15.80
CA ASP A 64 -26.54 -19.15 -16.01
C ASP A 64 -25.45 -18.19 -15.50
N GLU A 65 -25.73 -17.41 -14.48
CA GLU A 65 -24.75 -16.45 -13.89
C GLU A 65 -23.45 -17.11 -13.43
N ASP A 66 -23.52 -18.38 -13.01
CA ASP A 66 -22.32 -19.12 -12.59
C ASP A 66 -21.29 -19.29 -13.72
N LYS A 67 -21.73 -19.19 -14.98
CA LYS A 67 -20.82 -19.18 -16.13
C LYS A 67 -19.86 -18.01 -16.12
N LEU A 68 -20.18 -16.90 -15.44
CA LEU A 68 -19.28 -15.75 -15.25
C LEU A 68 -18.10 -16.07 -14.33
N LEU A 69 -18.21 -17.14 -13.53
CA LEU A 69 -17.15 -17.60 -12.61
C LEU A 69 -16.15 -18.54 -13.30
N LEU A 70 -16.37 -18.87 -14.56
CA LEU A 70 -15.52 -19.79 -15.32
C LEU A 70 -14.39 -19.04 -16.03
N PRO A 71 -13.16 -19.60 -16.05
CA PRO A 71 -12.06 -19.03 -16.79
C PRO A 71 -12.33 -19.14 -18.30
N LYS A 72 -12.47 -18.00 -18.98
CA LYS A 72 -12.53 -17.92 -20.44
C LYS A 72 -11.43 -17.01 -20.95
N HIS A 73 -10.66 -17.47 -21.90
CA HIS A 73 -9.52 -16.74 -22.44
C HIS A 73 -9.88 -15.74 -23.56
N GLY A 74 -11.14 -15.34 -23.65
CA GLY A 74 -11.57 -14.26 -24.56
C GLY A 74 -11.47 -14.60 -26.04
N GLN A 75 -11.35 -15.87 -26.39
CA GLN A 75 -11.50 -16.30 -27.78
C GLN A 75 -12.97 -16.57 -28.06
N VAL A 76 -13.49 -15.97 -29.10
CA VAL A 76 -14.69 -16.49 -29.75
C VAL A 76 -14.34 -17.89 -30.22
N PRO A 77 -15.08 -18.94 -29.84
CA PRO A 77 -14.79 -20.29 -30.32
C PRO A 77 -14.69 -20.27 -31.83
N GLU A 78 -13.59 -20.77 -32.38
CA GLU A 78 -13.50 -21.02 -33.81
C GLU A 78 -14.59 -22.00 -34.20
N GLY A 79 -15.57 -21.61 -34.99
CA GLY A 79 -16.56 -22.56 -35.43
C GLY A 79 -17.93 -22.03 -35.86
N GLY A 80 -18.10 -20.73 -36.00
CA GLY A 80 -19.20 -20.19 -36.78
C GLY A 80 -20.56 -20.14 -36.10
N ALA A 81 -21.60 -19.99 -36.90
CA ALA A 81 -22.96 -19.52 -36.60
C ALA A 81 -23.83 -20.38 -35.67
N ASN A 82 -23.34 -21.50 -35.16
CA ASN A 82 -24.12 -22.44 -34.32
C ASN A 82 -23.61 -22.53 -32.89
N LEU A 83 -23.03 -21.45 -32.35
CA LEU A 83 -22.59 -21.44 -30.96
C LEU A 83 -23.78 -21.42 -30.02
N PRO A 84 -23.91 -22.40 -29.09
CA PRO A 84 -24.86 -22.29 -28.02
C PRO A 84 -24.56 -21.05 -27.19
N PRO A 85 -25.54 -20.42 -26.54
CA PRO A 85 -25.32 -19.25 -25.68
C PRO A 85 -24.42 -19.66 -24.49
N PHE A 86 -23.13 -19.38 -24.62
CA PHE A 86 -22.15 -19.63 -23.56
C PHE A 86 -22.04 -18.43 -22.67
N GLY A 87 -22.96 -18.12 -21.83
CA GLY A 87 -22.83 -16.95 -20.99
C GLY A 87 -24.03 -16.78 -20.08
N CYS A 88 -23.94 -15.73 -19.27
CA CYS A 88 -25.05 -15.27 -18.48
C CYS A 88 -26.05 -14.55 -19.37
N LEU A 89 -27.29 -14.99 -19.34
CA LEU A 89 -28.40 -14.31 -20.00
C LEU A 89 -29.04 -13.32 -19.04
N MET A 90 -29.16 -12.06 -19.46
CA MET A 90 -29.89 -11.01 -18.75
C MET A 90 -31.06 -10.55 -19.62
N VAL A 91 -32.28 -10.56 -19.06
CA VAL A 91 -33.49 -10.14 -19.76
C VAL A 91 -34.16 -8.99 -19.01
N ASN A 92 -34.21 -7.82 -19.64
CA ASN A 92 -34.96 -6.66 -19.16
C ASN A 92 -36.29 -6.55 -19.90
N SER A 93 -37.40 -6.79 -19.20
CA SER A 93 -38.75 -6.68 -19.72
C SER A 93 -39.52 -5.46 -19.20
N GLY A 94 -38.80 -4.50 -18.61
CA GLY A 94 -39.34 -3.29 -17.97
C GLY A 94 -38.72 -3.02 -16.61
N GLU A 95 -38.32 -4.07 -15.90
CA GLU A 95 -37.47 -3.96 -14.69
C GLU A 95 -36.03 -4.34 -15.02
N LYS A 96 -35.09 -3.61 -14.43
CA LYS A 96 -33.67 -3.75 -14.75
C LYS A 96 -33.07 -4.92 -13.96
N PRO A 97 -32.64 -6.00 -14.61
CA PRO A 97 -31.85 -7.03 -13.93
C PRO A 97 -30.46 -6.50 -13.60
N GLY A 98 -29.91 -6.92 -12.46
CA GLY A 98 -28.59 -6.53 -12.01
C GLY A 98 -27.89 -7.66 -11.28
N ILE A 99 -26.58 -7.65 -11.31
CA ILE A 99 -25.72 -8.63 -10.65
C ILE A 99 -24.58 -7.92 -9.93
N LEU A 100 -24.26 -8.35 -8.72
CA LEU A 100 -23.07 -7.90 -7.96
C LEU A 100 -22.05 -9.03 -7.91
N ILE A 101 -20.87 -8.75 -8.37
CA ILE A 101 -19.76 -9.69 -8.52
C ILE A 101 -18.65 -9.31 -7.52
N ASP A 102 -18.07 -10.30 -6.83
CA ASP A 102 -16.89 -10.17 -5.96
C ASP A 102 -15.69 -10.86 -6.63
N PHE A 103 -14.62 -10.13 -6.86
CA PHE A 103 -13.35 -10.66 -7.36
C PHE A 103 -12.48 -11.31 -6.27
N GLY A 104 -12.91 -11.24 -5.01
CA GLY A 104 -12.28 -11.89 -3.86
C GLY A 104 -11.06 -11.17 -3.30
N ARG A 105 -10.59 -10.12 -3.95
CA ARG A 105 -9.48 -9.29 -3.51
C ARG A 105 -9.56 -7.90 -4.12
N GLU A 106 -8.93 -6.94 -3.47
CA GLU A 106 -8.75 -5.60 -3.99
C GLU A 106 -7.88 -5.62 -5.25
N ILE A 107 -8.25 -4.82 -6.27
CA ILE A 107 -7.66 -4.76 -7.60
C ILE A 107 -7.52 -3.28 -7.98
N HIS A 108 -6.41 -2.91 -8.63
CA HIS A 108 -6.31 -1.67 -9.39
C HIS A 108 -6.41 -1.97 -10.89
N GLY A 109 -7.30 -1.28 -11.59
CA GLY A 109 -7.46 -1.39 -13.03
C GLY A 109 -8.89 -1.26 -13.50
N GLY A 110 -9.34 -2.13 -14.42
CA GLY A 110 -10.63 -2.05 -15.05
C GLY A 110 -11.42 -3.35 -15.09
N LEU A 111 -12.53 -3.29 -15.80
CA LEU A 111 -13.40 -4.41 -16.07
C LEU A 111 -13.49 -4.64 -17.58
N GLN A 112 -13.35 -5.87 -18.02
CA GLN A 112 -13.64 -6.27 -19.38
C GLN A 112 -14.89 -7.17 -19.40
N ILE A 113 -15.85 -6.82 -20.29
CA ILE A 113 -17.09 -7.55 -20.48
C ILE A 113 -17.13 -8.04 -21.93
N GLY A 114 -17.18 -9.35 -22.12
CA GLY A 114 -17.40 -9.98 -23.41
C GLY A 114 -18.87 -10.27 -23.66
N SER A 115 -19.35 -9.94 -24.87
CA SER A 115 -20.74 -10.12 -25.26
C SER A 115 -20.90 -11.21 -26.30
N GLY A 116 -21.94 -12.04 -26.10
CA GLY A 116 -22.49 -12.91 -27.13
C GLY A 116 -23.52 -12.19 -27.99
N LEU A 117 -24.21 -12.94 -28.82
CA LEU A 117 -25.25 -12.41 -29.71
C LEU A 117 -26.48 -11.94 -28.92
N SER A 118 -26.50 -10.65 -28.62
CA SER A 118 -27.60 -9.97 -27.94
C SER A 118 -28.70 -9.54 -28.93
N SER A 119 -29.89 -9.17 -28.44
CA SER A 119 -30.99 -8.77 -29.31
C SER A 119 -30.72 -7.47 -30.08
N ARG A 120 -29.88 -6.61 -29.57
CA ARG A 120 -29.42 -5.32 -30.15
C ARG A 120 -28.24 -4.78 -29.33
N HIS A 121 -27.72 -3.60 -29.66
CA HIS A 121 -26.81 -2.90 -28.76
C HIS A 121 -27.48 -2.62 -27.42
N MET A 122 -26.88 -3.11 -26.33
CA MET A 122 -27.44 -3.05 -24.99
C MET A 122 -26.63 -2.08 -24.11
N LYS A 123 -27.32 -1.24 -23.35
CA LYS A 123 -26.68 -0.39 -22.35
C LYS A 123 -26.55 -1.15 -21.04
N LEU A 124 -25.35 -1.18 -20.50
CA LEU A 124 -25.05 -1.67 -19.16
C LEU A 124 -24.62 -0.48 -18.28
N ARG A 125 -25.16 -0.39 -17.08
CA ARG A 125 -24.59 0.45 -16.03
C ARG A 125 -23.62 -0.40 -15.22
N VAL A 126 -22.41 0.10 -15.02
CA VAL A 126 -21.33 -0.58 -14.29
C VAL A 126 -20.90 0.30 -13.12
N ARG A 127 -20.92 -0.28 -11.93
CA ARG A 127 -20.52 0.37 -10.68
C ARG A 127 -19.42 -0.41 -9.99
N PHE A 128 -18.37 0.29 -9.59
CA PHE A 128 -17.21 -0.26 -8.89
C PHE A 128 -17.30 0.07 -7.40
N GLY A 129 -16.90 -0.86 -6.53
CA GLY A 129 -16.80 -0.66 -5.09
C GLY A 129 -15.61 -1.39 -4.48
N GLU A 130 -14.99 -0.80 -3.47
CA GLU A 130 -14.06 -1.50 -2.58
C GLU A 130 -14.82 -2.34 -1.54
N SER A 131 -16.10 -2.02 -1.32
CA SER A 131 -17.05 -2.84 -0.56
C SER A 131 -18.28 -3.17 -1.39
N ALA A 132 -18.99 -4.23 -0.99
CA ALA A 132 -20.27 -4.60 -1.61
C ALA A 132 -21.30 -3.47 -1.48
N ALA A 133 -21.34 -2.80 -0.32
CA ALA A 133 -22.23 -1.68 -0.08
C ALA A 133 -21.92 -0.48 -1.00
N GLU A 134 -20.66 -0.14 -1.23
CA GLU A 134 -20.27 0.93 -2.16
C GLU A 134 -20.71 0.61 -3.59
N ALA A 135 -20.47 -0.62 -4.07
CA ALA A 135 -20.89 -1.01 -5.42
C ALA A 135 -22.43 -1.02 -5.60
N MET A 136 -23.17 -1.12 -4.50
CA MET A 136 -24.65 -1.05 -4.50
C MET A 136 -25.18 0.37 -4.41
N SER A 137 -24.38 1.36 -3.98
CA SER A 137 -24.80 2.74 -3.75
C SER A 137 -25.00 3.54 -5.06
N GLU A 138 -25.73 4.64 -4.94
CA GLU A 138 -25.84 5.65 -5.99
C GLU A 138 -24.75 6.74 -5.80
N ILE A 139 -24.35 7.41 -6.89
CA ILE A 139 -23.43 8.56 -6.79
C ILE A 139 -24.07 9.65 -5.90
N GLY A 140 -23.28 10.16 -4.94
CA GLY A 140 -23.70 11.09 -3.91
C GLY A 140 -24.18 10.45 -2.62
N GLU A 141 -24.51 9.15 -2.63
CA GLU A 141 -24.88 8.42 -1.42
C GLU A 141 -23.64 8.13 -0.58
N LYS A 142 -23.67 8.51 0.72
CA LYS A 142 -22.57 8.30 1.67
C LYS A 142 -21.18 8.66 1.14
N GLY A 143 -21.06 9.69 0.30
CA GLY A 143 -19.79 10.13 -0.26
C GLY A 143 -19.32 9.37 -1.52
N SER A 144 -20.14 8.47 -2.09
CA SER A 144 -19.83 7.84 -3.37
C SER A 144 -19.69 8.88 -4.48
N THR A 145 -18.60 8.81 -5.27
CA THR A 145 -18.26 9.87 -6.24
C THR A 145 -17.44 9.34 -7.41
N ASN A 146 -17.48 10.08 -8.54
CA ASN A 146 -16.64 9.89 -9.74
C ASN A 146 -15.46 10.87 -9.82
N ASP A 147 -15.12 11.58 -8.75
CA ASP A 147 -14.19 12.71 -8.81
C ASP A 147 -12.72 12.35 -9.07
N HIS A 148 -12.25 11.19 -8.63
CA HIS A 148 -10.87 10.71 -8.84
C HIS A 148 -10.77 9.61 -9.89
N ALA A 149 -11.83 8.88 -10.12
CA ALA A 149 -11.94 7.84 -11.14
C ALA A 149 -13.40 7.58 -11.48
N VAL A 150 -13.66 7.02 -12.66
CA VAL A 150 -15.01 6.59 -13.04
C VAL A 150 -15.38 5.35 -12.25
N ARG A 151 -16.27 5.49 -11.30
CA ARG A 151 -16.78 4.42 -10.45
C ARG A 151 -18.21 4.00 -10.79
N ASP A 152 -18.97 4.86 -11.46
CA ASP A 152 -20.33 4.59 -11.94
C ASP A 152 -20.47 5.18 -13.34
N THR A 153 -20.73 4.31 -14.32
CA THR A 153 -20.86 4.72 -15.72
C THR A 153 -21.81 3.80 -16.49
N THR A 154 -22.32 4.32 -17.60
CA THR A 154 -23.10 3.53 -18.56
C THR A 154 -22.30 3.31 -19.82
N VAL A 155 -22.22 2.07 -20.27
CA VAL A 155 -21.51 1.67 -21.47
C VAL A 155 -22.42 0.95 -22.46
N MET A 156 -22.06 1.03 -23.74
CA MET A 156 -22.73 0.29 -24.79
C MET A 156 -22.03 -1.06 -24.98
N LEU A 157 -22.71 -2.14 -24.66
CA LEU A 157 -22.22 -3.49 -24.93
C LEU A 157 -22.30 -3.75 -26.44
N PRO A 158 -21.22 -4.15 -27.11
CA PRO A 158 -21.27 -4.51 -28.52
C PRO A 158 -22.15 -5.75 -28.75
N LEU A 159 -22.62 -5.97 -29.97
CA LEU A 159 -23.41 -7.15 -30.30
C LEU A 159 -22.59 -8.45 -30.20
N LEU A 160 -21.37 -8.42 -30.65
CA LEU A 160 -20.37 -9.47 -30.53
C LEU A 160 -19.02 -8.78 -30.29
N GLY A 161 -18.32 -9.13 -29.21
CA GLY A 161 -17.04 -8.53 -28.91
C GLY A 161 -16.83 -8.26 -27.43
N ALA A 162 -16.02 -7.27 -27.11
CA ALA A 162 -15.75 -6.90 -25.74
C ALA A 162 -15.73 -5.38 -25.58
N CYS A 163 -16.11 -4.89 -24.40
CA CYS A 163 -15.85 -3.53 -23.95
C CYS A 163 -15.00 -3.58 -22.68
N GLU A 164 -14.22 -2.52 -22.48
CA GLU A 164 -13.38 -2.34 -21.30
C GLU A 164 -13.68 -1.01 -20.65
N ILE A 165 -13.75 -1.01 -19.32
CA ILE A 165 -14.20 0.12 -18.51
C ILE A 165 -13.34 0.20 -17.27
N GLY A 166 -13.08 1.41 -16.78
CA GLY A 166 -12.49 1.64 -15.48
C GLY A 166 -11.10 2.23 -15.57
N ASN A 167 -10.29 1.96 -14.67
CA ASN A 167 -9.03 2.42 -14.16
C ASN A 167 -9.24 3.02 -12.76
N THR A 168 -9.58 2.15 -11.81
CA THR A 168 -9.89 2.50 -10.42
C THR A 168 -9.50 1.36 -9.49
N GLY A 169 -9.47 1.64 -8.16
CA GLY A 169 -9.39 0.60 -7.14
C GLY A 169 -10.77 0.00 -6.88
N PHE A 170 -10.88 -1.31 -6.84
CA PHE A 170 -12.14 -2.01 -6.56
C PHE A 170 -11.92 -3.48 -6.21
N ARG A 171 -12.91 -4.06 -5.53
CA ARG A 171 -13.08 -5.50 -5.36
C ARG A 171 -14.41 -5.98 -5.92
N PHE A 172 -15.42 -5.12 -5.89
CA PHE A 172 -16.79 -5.46 -6.29
C PHE A 172 -17.18 -4.68 -7.53
N VAL A 173 -17.97 -5.34 -8.39
CA VAL A 173 -18.57 -4.69 -9.56
C VAL A 173 -20.04 -5.06 -9.63
N ARG A 174 -20.92 -4.05 -9.73
CA ARG A 174 -22.33 -4.23 -10.07
C ARG A 174 -22.55 -3.90 -11.53
N ILE A 175 -23.30 -4.79 -12.21
CA ILE A 175 -23.69 -4.63 -13.62
C ILE A 175 -25.22 -4.68 -13.69
N ASP A 176 -25.84 -3.62 -14.20
CA ASP A 176 -27.28 -3.54 -14.41
C ASP A 176 -27.57 -3.42 -15.91
N LEU A 177 -28.55 -4.17 -16.44
CA LEU A 177 -28.98 -4.05 -17.82
C LEU A 177 -30.04 -2.95 -17.96
N GLU A 178 -29.62 -1.81 -18.54
CA GLU A 178 -30.46 -0.61 -18.67
C GLU A 178 -31.49 -0.71 -19.83
N THR A 179 -31.07 -1.32 -20.93
CA THR A 179 -31.92 -1.41 -22.15
C THR A 179 -32.87 -2.59 -22.08
N THR A 180 -34.13 -2.36 -22.40
CA THR A 180 -35.11 -3.43 -22.58
C THR A 180 -34.67 -4.39 -23.68
N GLY A 181 -34.72 -5.70 -23.41
CA GLY A 181 -34.31 -6.75 -24.33
C GLY A 181 -33.44 -7.81 -23.67
N LYS A 182 -32.73 -8.58 -24.49
CA LYS A 182 -31.83 -9.67 -24.05
C LYS A 182 -30.40 -9.34 -24.30
N ALA A 183 -29.58 -9.43 -23.26
CA ALA A 183 -28.12 -9.37 -23.32
C ALA A 183 -27.54 -10.73 -22.96
N ILE A 184 -26.53 -11.16 -23.72
CA ILE A 184 -25.71 -12.32 -23.39
C ILE A 184 -24.33 -11.81 -23.01
N ILE A 185 -23.96 -12.07 -21.78
CA ILE A 185 -22.61 -11.74 -21.25
C ILE A 185 -21.83 -13.06 -21.20
N GLU A 186 -20.88 -13.22 -22.10
CA GLU A 186 -20.09 -14.45 -22.20
C GLU A 186 -19.06 -14.56 -21.07
N TYR A 187 -18.46 -13.43 -20.71
CA TYR A 187 -17.54 -13.36 -19.58
C TYR A 187 -17.50 -11.95 -19.00
N VAL A 188 -17.11 -11.91 -17.74
CA VAL A 188 -16.69 -10.71 -17.01
C VAL A 188 -15.36 -11.03 -16.38
N ARG A 189 -14.36 -10.14 -16.56
CA ARG A 189 -13.06 -10.30 -15.90
C ARG A 189 -12.52 -8.93 -15.51
N ALA A 190 -11.89 -8.86 -14.36
CA ALA A 190 -11.14 -7.66 -14.03
C ALA A 190 -9.82 -7.62 -14.82
N VAL A 191 -9.42 -6.43 -15.22
CA VAL A 191 -8.13 -6.14 -15.81
C VAL A 191 -7.28 -5.55 -14.72
N GLU A 192 -6.43 -6.36 -14.12
CA GLU A 192 -5.51 -5.90 -13.07
C GLU A 192 -4.24 -5.32 -13.70
N LEU A 193 -3.91 -4.08 -13.32
CA LEU A 193 -2.69 -3.39 -13.71
C LEU A 193 -1.78 -3.31 -12.49
N MET A 194 -0.59 -3.92 -12.58
CA MET A 194 0.40 -3.92 -11.51
C MET A 194 1.81 -3.83 -12.05
N ARG A 195 2.70 -3.17 -11.32
CA ARG A 195 4.13 -3.23 -11.60
C ARG A 195 4.64 -4.65 -11.33
N PRO A 196 5.40 -5.26 -12.27
CA PRO A 196 5.95 -6.61 -12.09
C PRO A 196 7.15 -6.55 -11.15
N MET A 197 6.92 -6.78 -9.85
CA MET A 197 7.94 -6.77 -8.82
C MET A 197 8.10 -8.16 -8.24
N GLU A 198 9.33 -8.67 -8.20
CA GLU A 198 9.62 -9.96 -7.60
C GLU A 198 9.56 -9.86 -6.07
N ARG A 199 8.78 -10.75 -5.45
CA ARG A 199 8.66 -10.83 -4.00
C ARG A 199 9.80 -11.68 -3.44
N VAL A 200 10.94 -11.05 -3.13
CA VAL A 200 12.14 -11.67 -2.57
C VAL A 200 12.03 -11.86 -1.06
N GLY A 201 11.53 -10.83 -0.36
CA GLY A 201 11.24 -10.89 1.07
C GLY A 201 10.05 -11.78 1.39
N SER A 202 10.08 -12.42 2.55
CA SER A 202 9.03 -13.33 3.01
C SER A 202 8.92 -13.37 4.53
N PHE A 203 7.74 -13.73 5.03
CA PHE A 203 7.50 -13.93 6.45
C PHE A 203 6.42 -14.98 6.68
N ARG A 204 6.68 -15.90 7.59
CA ARG A 204 5.72 -16.85 8.15
C ARG A 204 6.03 -17.08 9.61
N SER A 205 5.00 -17.38 10.38
CA SER A 205 5.09 -17.68 11.81
C SER A 205 4.09 -18.74 12.22
N SER A 206 4.14 -19.14 13.48
CA SER A 206 3.16 -20.04 14.09
C SER A 206 1.77 -19.40 14.29
N ASP A 207 1.58 -18.16 13.89
CA ASP A 207 0.34 -17.40 14.02
C ASP A 207 -0.25 -17.07 12.62
N ASP A 208 -1.32 -17.76 12.24
CA ASP A 208 -1.97 -17.58 10.95
C ASP A 208 -2.59 -16.18 10.78
N ARG A 209 -3.04 -15.54 11.88
CA ARG A 209 -3.55 -14.17 11.83
C ARG A 209 -2.44 -13.19 11.44
N LEU A 210 -1.29 -13.32 12.07
CA LEU A 210 -0.11 -12.50 11.77
C LEU A 210 0.38 -12.74 10.34
N ASN A 211 0.39 -13.99 9.87
CA ASN A 211 0.74 -14.34 8.49
C ASN A 211 -0.17 -13.65 7.48
N ARG A 212 -1.48 -13.64 7.75
CA ARG A 212 -2.46 -12.94 6.91
C ARG A 212 -2.28 -11.42 6.96
N VAL A 213 -1.99 -10.84 8.12
CA VAL A 213 -1.67 -9.40 8.25
C VAL A 213 -0.48 -9.06 7.37
N TRP A 214 0.60 -9.85 7.45
CA TRP A 214 1.79 -9.59 6.65
C TRP A 214 1.53 -9.69 5.14
N ASP A 215 0.84 -10.73 4.68
CA ASP A 215 0.48 -10.89 3.26
C ASP A 215 -0.39 -9.74 2.76
N THR A 216 -1.33 -9.27 3.57
CA THR A 216 -2.22 -8.15 3.23
C THR A 216 -1.45 -6.82 3.18
N ALA A 217 -0.49 -6.59 4.10
CA ALA A 217 0.37 -5.41 4.08
C ALA A 217 1.23 -5.36 2.80
N VAL A 218 1.84 -6.50 2.44
CA VAL A 218 2.62 -6.61 1.19
C VAL A 218 1.73 -6.40 -0.05
N ARG A 219 0.52 -6.96 -0.05
CA ARG A 219 -0.44 -6.76 -1.14
C ARG A 219 -0.82 -5.28 -1.27
N THR A 220 -1.05 -4.60 -0.15
CA THR A 220 -1.45 -3.19 -0.11
C THR A 220 -0.39 -2.31 -0.76
N VAL A 221 0.87 -2.39 -0.34
CA VAL A 221 1.93 -1.57 -0.92
C VAL A 221 2.19 -1.93 -2.38
N HIS A 222 2.10 -3.20 -2.76
CA HIS A 222 2.29 -3.62 -4.16
C HIS A 222 1.20 -3.05 -5.08
N LEU A 223 -0.05 -2.97 -4.62
CA LEU A 223 -1.14 -2.33 -5.37
C LEU A 223 -0.89 -0.83 -5.61
N CYS A 224 -0.21 -0.15 -4.68
CA CYS A 224 0.15 1.26 -4.81
C CYS A 224 1.37 1.47 -5.73
N CYS A 225 2.14 0.41 -6.06
CA CYS A 225 3.24 0.46 -7.01
C CYS A 225 2.68 0.45 -8.45
N GLN A 226 2.47 1.65 -9.00
CA GLN A 226 1.89 1.82 -10.34
C GLN A 226 2.94 2.41 -11.31
N ASP A 227 2.62 3.40 -12.13
CA ASP A 227 3.60 4.18 -12.90
C ASP A 227 4.59 4.91 -11.98
N TYR A 228 4.07 5.43 -10.88
CA TYR A 228 4.81 5.92 -9.71
C TYR A 228 4.26 5.26 -8.45
N LEU A 229 4.89 5.51 -7.32
CA LEU A 229 4.38 5.06 -6.03
C LEU A 229 3.24 5.98 -5.59
N TRP A 230 2.02 5.45 -5.62
CA TRP A 230 0.80 6.15 -5.26
C TRP A 230 0.44 5.92 -3.79
N ASP A 231 -0.16 6.92 -3.18
CA ASP A 231 -0.76 6.84 -1.84
C ASP A 231 -1.85 5.77 -1.74
N GLY A 232 -2.66 5.63 -2.78
CA GLY A 232 -3.77 4.69 -2.86
C GLY A 232 -4.26 4.49 -4.29
N ILE A 233 -5.11 3.49 -4.50
CA ILE A 233 -5.56 3.09 -5.85
C ILE A 233 -6.97 3.55 -6.21
N LYS A 234 -7.77 3.95 -5.22
CA LYS A 234 -9.14 4.42 -5.45
C LYS A 234 -9.17 5.89 -5.84
N ARG A 235 -8.45 6.72 -5.11
CA ARG A 235 -8.45 8.18 -5.25
C ARG A 235 -7.08 8.76 -4.94
N ASP A 236 -6.92 10.05 -5.13
CA ASP A 236 -5.70 10.82 -5.25
C ASP A 236 -4.77 10.21 -6.32
N ARG A 237 -4.22 9.03 -6.09
CA ARG A 237 -3.32 8.32 -7.03
C ARG A 237 -2.12 9.19 -7.40
N LEU A 238 -1.53 9.77 -6.37
CA LEU A 238 -0.42 10.72 -6.44
C LEU A 238 0.76 10.22 -5.59
N VAL A 239 1.93 10.77 -5.88
CA VAL A 239 3.09 10.60 -5.00
C VAL A 239 2.97 11.58 -3.82
N TRP A 240 2.68 11.05 -2.64
CA TRP A 240 2.65 11.81 -1.39
C TRP A 240 3.88 11.47 -0.55
N MET A 241 4.79 12.44 -0.34
CA MET A 241 6.11 12.17 0.26
C MET A 241 6.08 11.64 1.70
N GLY A 242 5.04 11.99 2.48
CA GLY A 242 4.84 11.44 3.82
C GLY A 242 4.41 9.98 3.78
N ASP A 243 3.40 9.70 2.97
CA ASP A 243 2.83 8.37 2.74
C ASP A 243 3.88 7.40 2.22
N MET A 244 4.71 7.88 1.31
CA MET A 244 5.79 7.12 0.69
C MET A 244 6.79 6.53 1.70
N HIS A 245 6.97 7.11 2.91
CA HIS A 245 8.04 6.62 3.79
C HIS A 245 7.78 5.20 4.34
N PRO A 246 6.63 4.85 4.93
CA PRO A 246 6.37 3.45 5.28
C PRO A 246 6.28 2.53 4.06
N GLU A 247 5.83 3.04 2.90
CA GLU A 247 5.84 2.29 1.65
C GLU A 247 7.25 1.96 1.19
N THR A 248 8.16 2.96 1.20
CA THR A 248 9.60 2.77 0.90
C THR A 248 10.20 1.65 1.74
N LEU A 249 9.95 1.67 3.05
CA LEU A 249 10.46 0.66 3.96
C LEU A 249 9.91 -0.75 3.65
N GLY A 250 8.61 -0.84 3.36
CA GLY A 250 7.96 -2.09 2.94
C GLY A 250 8.52 -2.62 1.62
N ILE A 251 8.68 -1.74 0.61
CA ILE A 251 9.20 -2.09 -0.71
C ILE A 251 10.65 -2.59 -0.60
N LEU A 252 11.53 -1.83 0.03
CA LEU A 252 12.94 -2.21 0.20
C LEU A 252 13.09 -3.57 0.88
N THR A 253 12.28 -3.84 1.88
CA THR A 253 12.36 -5.07 2.66
C THR A 253 11.83 -6.30 1.90
N VAL A 254 10.78 -6.11 1.07
CA VAL A 254 10.09 -7.21 0.40
C VAL A 254 10.51 -7.39 -1.06
N PHE A 255 10.61 -6.28 -1.80
CA PHE A 255 10.87 -6.30 -3.24
C PHE A 255 12.30 -5.87 -3.60
N GLY A 256 13.04 -5.28 -2.63
CA GLY A 256 14.40 -4.80 -2.87
C GLY A 256 14.46 -3.42 -3.51
N ALA A 257 15.53 -3.14 -4.23
CA ALA A 257 15.82 -1.84 -4.83
C ALA A 257 15.05 -1.62 -6.15
N ASP A 258 13.70 -1.56 -6.07
CA ASP A 258 12.89 -1.29 -7.26
C ASP A 258 12.98 0.18 -7.68
N ARG A 259 12.99 0.41 -8.98
CA ARG A 259 13.12 1.74 -9.60
C ARG A 259 11.96 2.68 -9.30
N ILE A 260 10.82 2.19 -8.84
CA ILE A 260 9.66 3.01 -8.48
C ILE A 260 10.02 4.04 -7.41
N LEU A 261 10.92 3.68 -6.48
CA LEU A 261 11.35 4.57 -5.40
C LEU A 261 12.15 5.78 -5.92
N PRO A 262 13.29 5.60 -6.63
CA PRO A 262 14.01 6.73 -7.19
C PRO A 262 13.20 7.49 -8.24
N GLU A 263 12.37 6.83 -9.05
CA GLU A 263 11.48 7.49 -10.01
C GLU A 263 10.48 8.43 -9.33
N SER A 264 9.90 8.02 -8.18
CA SER A 264 8.97 8.85 -7.40
C SER A 264 9.68 10.00 -6.65
N ILE A 265 10.87 9.77 -6.10
CA ILE A 265 11.71 10.82 -5.50
C ILE A 265 12.11 11.86 -6.54
N ASP A 266 12.52 11.43 -7.73
CA ASP A 266 12.91 12.28 -8.85
C ASP A 266 11.74 13.13 -9.35
N LEU A 267 10.56 12.52 -9.54
CA LEU A 267 9.35 13.23 -9.94
C LEU A 267 9.06 14.40 -8.99
N MET A 268 9.08 14.14 -7.69
CA MET A 268 8.73 15.15 -6.69
C MET A 268 9.77 16.27 -6.62
N ALA A 269 11.06 15.96 -6.77
CA ALA A 269 12.11 16.97 -6.87
C ALA A 269 11.99 17.81 -8.17
N ALA A 270 11.59 17.19 -9.28
CA ALA A 270 11.43 17.87 -10.57
C ALA A 270 10.24 18.86 -10.59
N VAL A 271 9.13 18.52 -9.89
CA VAL A 271 7.90 19.34 -9.89
C VAL A 271 7.82 20.31 -8.71
N THR A 272 8.75 20.24 -7.76
CA THR A 272 8.75 21.10 -6.55
C THR A 272 10.08 21.84 -6.44
N PRO A 273 10.12 23.15 -6.70
CA PRO A 273 11.32 23.97 -6.44
C PRO A 273 11.78 23.84 -4.98
N PRO A 274 13.10 23.92 -4.68
CA PRO A 274 13.64 23.71 -3.32
C PRO A 274 13.12 24.68 -2.25
N ASP A 275 12.62 25.86 -2.66
CA ASP A 275 12.01 26.88 -1.79
C ASP A 275 10.50 26.68 -1.62
N MET A 276 9.93 25.69 -2.26
CA MET A 276 8.52 25.28 -2.14
C MET A 276 8.37 24.05 -1.25
N TRP A 277 7.16 23.78 -0.79
CA TRP A 277 6.85 22.64 0.06
C TRP A 277 6.36 21.45 -0.76
N MET A 278 6.97 20.28 -0.58
CA MET A 278 6.50 19.02 -1.17
C MET A 278 5.01 18.82 -0.85
N ASN A 279 4.21 18.50 -1.85
CA ASN A 279 2.76 18.35 -1.71
C ASN A 279 2.07 19.54 -1.00
N LYS A 280 2.68 20.74 -1.02
CA LYS A 280 2.24 21.95 -0.32
C LYS A 280 2.20 21.84 1.21
N MET A 281 2.92 20.88 1.79
CA MET A 281 3.01 20.57 3.22
C MET A 281 4.46 20.58 3.68
N GLY A 282 4.79 21.38 4.71
CA GLY A 282 6.16 21.48 5.21
C GLY A 282 6.69 20.15 5.74
N ALA A 283 5.86 19.36 6.42
CA ALA A 283 6.21 18.03 6.89
C ALA A 283 6.67 17.10 5.75
N TYR A 284 6.05 17.20 4.56
CA TYR A 284 6.33 16.31 3.43
C TYR A 284 7.68 16.62 2.76
N THR A 285 8.18 17.84 2.91
CA THR A 285 9.56 18.17 2.54
C THR A 285 10.57 17.44 3.45
N LEU A 286 10.28 17.32 4.75
CA LEU A 286 11.11 16.54 5.68
C LEU A 286 11.08 15.05 5.29
N TRP A 287 9.93 14.52 4.93
CA TRP A 287 9.80 13.13 4.49
C TRP A 287 10.50 12.85 3.16
N TRP A 288 10.58 13.82 2.23
CA TRP A 288 11.36 13.64 1.00
C TRP A 288 12.84 13.37 1.30
N ILE A 289 13.44 14.14 2.22
CA ILE A 289 14.83 13.95 2.65
C ILE A 289 15.01 12.56 3.28
N ARG A 290 14.05 12.14 4.12
CA ARG A 290 14.09 10.84 4.78
C ARG A 290 13.96 9.68 3.78
N ASN A 291 13.09 9.78 2.79
CA ASN A 291 12.97 8.77 1.73
C ASN A 291 14.28 8.64 0.92
N LEU A 292 14.93 9.78 0.61
CA LEU A 292 16.24 9.77 -0.04
C LEU A 292 17.30 9.10 0.85
N ALA A 293 17.26 9.33 2.17
CA ALA A 293 18.17 8.71 3.13
C ALA A 293 17.93 7.19 3.25
N GLU A 294 16.67 6.74 3.28
CA GLU A 294 16.35 5.30 3.31
C GLU A 294 16.80 4.59 2.03
N TRP A 295 16.58 5.20 0.86
CA TRP A 295 17.09 4.68 -0.39
C TRP A 295 18.61 4.51 -0.35
N TYR A 296 19.35 5.58 0.03
CA TYR A 296 20.81 5.53 0.12
C TYR A 296 21.30 4.54 1.19
N ARG A 297 20.67 4.50 2.34
CA ARG A 297 21.01 3.58 3.44
C ARG A 297 20.92 2.12 2.99
N TYR A 298 19.86 1.81 2.26
CA TYR A 298 19.64 0.46 1.77
C TYR A 298 20.54 0.10 0.58
N THR A 299 20.65 0.98 -0.42
CA THR A 299 21.33 0.65 -1.69
C THR A 299 22.83 0.97 -1.67
N GLY A 300 23.25 2.00 -0.95
CA GLY A 300 24.60 2.58 -1.07
C GLY A 300 24.84 3.31 -2.40
N ASP A 301 23.79 3.63 -3.18
CA ASP A 301 23.88 4.29 -4.49
C ASP A 301 24.30 5.76 -4.33
N ARG A 302 25.61 5.98 -4.22
CA ARG A 302 26.20 7.30 -4.08
C ARG A 302 26.03 8.16 -5.33
N GLU A 303 25.99 7.56 -6.50
CA GLU A 303 25.85 8.32 -7.77
C GLU A 303 24.43 8.88 -7.89
N TYR A 304 23.43 8.11 -7.52
CA TYR A 304 22.06 8.61 -7.41
C TYR A 304 21.95 9.74 -6.36
N LEU A 305 22.57 9.59 -5.20
CA LEU A 305 22.58 10.62 -4.18
C LEU A 305 23.23 11.92 -4.66
N LYS A 306 24.38 11.83 -5.38
CA LYS A 306 25.06 13.01 -5.95
C LYS A 306 24.20 13.78 -6.95
N LYS A 307 23.33 13.10 -7.71
CA LYS A 307 22.37 13.73 -8.61
C LYS A 307 21.47 14.73 -7.87
N HIS A 308 21.15 14.45 -6.63
CA HIS A 308 20.30 15.29 -5.78
C HIS A 308 21.05 16.30 -4.90
N ALA A 309 22.41 16.33 -4.91
CA ALA A 309 23.21 17.12 -3.99
C ALA A 309 22.82 18.61 -3.98
N THR A 310 22.68 19.24 -5.15
CA THR A 310 22.30 20.66 -5.27
C THR A 310 20.90 20.93 -4.74
N TYR A 311 19.95 20.07 -5.09
CA TYR A 311 18.56 20.18 -4.64
C TYR A 311 18.44 19.99 -3.13
N LEU A 312 19.15 18.99 -2.58
CA LEU A 312 19.21 18.69 -1.15
C LEU A 312 19.76 19.88 -0.35
N SER A 313 20.90 20.45 -0.80
CA SER A 313 21.50 21.62 -0.14
C SER A 313 20.56 22.82 -0.12
N ALA A 314 19.92 23.13 -1.28
CA ALA A 314 18.97 24.23 -1.38
C ALA A 314 17.70 23.99 -0.53
N THR A 315 17.26 22.75 -0.40
CA THR A 315 16.13 22.39 0.48
C THR A 315 16.48 22.64 1.95
N PHE A 316 17.68 22.30 2.40
CA PHE A 316 18.13 22.63 3.75
C PHE A 316 18.34 24.13 3.96
N ASP A 317 18.79 24.89 2.94
CA ASP A 317 18.84 26.35 2.98
C ASP A 317 17.46 26.97 3.24
N ASN A 318 16.42 26.38 2.64
CA ASN A 318 15.05 26.81 2.87
C ASN A 318 14.55 26.43 4.29
N LEU A 319 14.75 25.19 4.70
CA LEU A 319 14.30 24.68 6.01
C LEU A 319 14.95 25.41 7.18
N GLU A 320 16.23 25.77 7.08
CA GLU A 320 16.97 26.46 8.14
C GLU A 320 16.37 27.83 8.51
N LYS A 321 15.73 28.51 7.57
CA LYS A 321 15.04 29.80 7.82
C LYS A 321 13.92 29.70 8.85
N TYR A 322 13.42 28.49 9.09
CA TYR A 322 12.31 28.19 9.99
C TYR A 322 12.79 27.67 11.36
N ILE A 323 14.11 27.58 11.57
CA ILE A 323 14.69 27.25 12.88
C ILE A 323 14.84 28.53 13.69
N THR A 324 14.03 28.67 14.72
CA THR A 324 13.96 29.85 15.58
C THR A 324 15.19 30.02 16.49
N PRO A 325 15.41 31.19 17.09
CA PRO A 325 16.40 31.37 18.15
C PRO A 325 16.18 30.48 19.38
N SER A 326 14.92 30.01 19.59
CA SER A 326 14.56 29.07 20.67
C SER A 326 14.91 27.62 20.33
N ASN A 327 15.57 27.38 19.20
CA ASN A 327 15.93 26.05 18.71
C ASN A 327 14.72 25.17 18.35
N THR A 328 13.63 25.78 17.88
CA THR A 328 12.41 25.09 17.42
C THR A 328 12.19 25.33 15.93
N LEU A 329 11.57 24.35 15.23
CA LEU A 329 11.08 24.51 13.87
C LEU A 329 9.68 25.14 13.92
N GLU A 330 9.52 26.35 13.38
CA GLU A 330 8.24 27.06 13.41
C GLU A 330 7.95 27.78 12.09
N GLY A 331 6.68 28.12 11.86
CA GLY A 331 6.26 28.92 10.68
C GLY A 331 6.26 28.17 9.36
N ILE A 332 6.53 26.87 9.35
CA ILE A 332 6.38 26.08 8.15
C ILE A 332 4.91 25.97 7.72
N ARG A 333 4.69 25.88 6.41
CA ARG A 333 3.34 25.78 5.88
C ARG A 333 2.70 24.44 6.25
N ARG A 334 1.49 24.45 6.80
CA ARG A 334 0.67 23.31 7.15
C ARG A 334 1.48 22.24 7.90
N PRO A 335 1.89 22.51 9.16
CA PRO A 335 2.55 21.51 9.98
C PRO A 335 1.58 20.35 10.19
N PHE A 336 2.09 19.12 9.99
CA PHE A 336 1.25 17.92 10.00
C PHE A 336 2.12 16.72 10.39
N ILE A 337 1.60 15.88 11.26
CA ILE A 337 2.19 14.56 11.53
C ILE A 337 1.23 13.45 11.13
N ASP A 338 -0.04 13.53 11.55
CA ASP A 338 -1.06 12.55 11.21
C ASP A 338 -2.46 13.14 11.42
N TRP A 339 -3.47 12.61 10.73
CA TRP A 339 -4.84 13.09 10.81
C TRP A 339 -5.42 13.08 12.23
N PRO A 340 -5.28 12.01 13.05
CA PRO A 340 -5.80 12.01 14.43
C PRO A 340 -5.26 13.13 15.32
N THR A 341 -4.14 13.75 14.91
CA THR A 341 -3.54 14.88 15.65
C THR A 341 -3.88 16.25 15.08
N GLU A 342 -4.59 16.35 13.95
CA GLU A 342 -4.79 17.63 13.25
C GLU A 342 -5.35 18.74 14.17
N HIS A 343 -6.23 18.38 15.08
CA HIS A 343 -6.82 19.32 16.04
C HIS A 343 -6.03 19.45 17.36
N ASN A 344 -5.01 18.63 17.58
CA ASN A 344 -4.10 18.70 18.73
C ASN A 344 -2.83 19.45 18.34
N ARG A 345 -2.93 20.77 18.18
CA ARG A 345 -1.83 21.63 17.73
C ARG A 345 -0.55 21.51 18.57
N PRO A 346 -0.60 21.38 19.94
CA PRO A 346 0.59 21.12 20.72
C PRO A 346 1.26 19.79 20.36
N ALA A 347 0.52 18.71 20.14
CA ALA A 347 1.06 17.42 19.70
C ALA A 347 1.70 17.51 18.31
N VAL A 348 1.04 18.20 17.36
CA VAL A 348 1.61 18.46 16.04
C VAL A 348 2.93 19.22 16.17
N HIS A 349 2.97 20.29 16.99
CA HIS A 349 4.20 21.07 17.20
C HIS A 349 5.36 20.19 17.68
N VAL A 350 5.18 19.42 18.75
CA VAL A 350 6.26 18.56 19.28
C VAL A 350 6.66 17.43 18.32
N GLY A 351 5.69 16.81 17.64
CA GLY A 351 5.99 15.81 16.62
C GLY A 351 6.82 16.38 15.48
N MET A 352 6.54 17.63 15.07
CA MET A 352 7.34 18.31 14.05
C MET A 352 8.78 18.59 14.50
N GLN A 353 9.04 18.89 15.80
CA GLN A 353 10.41 19.02 16.31
C GLN A 353 11.16 17.68 16.21
N ALA A 354 10.51 16.60 16.59
CA ALA A 354 11.08 15.26 16.53
C ALA A 354 11.38 14.84 15.07
N LEU A 355 10.44 15.05 14.16
CA LEU A 355 10.64 14.78 12.73
C LEU A 355 11.77 15.63 12.14
N ALA A 356 11.84 16.91 12.50
CA ALA A 356 12.92 17.80 12.11
C ALA A 356 14.28 17.26 12.58
N LEU A 357 14.44 16.92 13.84
CA LEU A 357 15.71 16.38 14.36
C LEU A 357 16.17 15.14 13.58
N MET A 358 15.26 14.20 13.35
CA MET A 358 15.56 13.00 12.54
C MET A 358 15.99 13.39 11.12
N THR A 359 15.33 14.35 10.50
CA THR A 359 15.64 14.82 9.14
C THR A 359 17.01 15.51 9.07
N TRP A 360 17.37 16.35 10.05
CA TRP A 360 18.69 16.98 10.08
C TRP A 360 19.81 15.97 10.32
N ARG A 361 19.58 14.92 11.11
CA ARG A 361 20.53 13.79 11.24
C ARG A 361 20.68 13.02 9.92
N ASP A 362 19.57 12.78 9.20
CA ASP A 362 19.65 12.22 7.85
C ASP A 362 20.42 13.16 6.89
N GLY A 363 20.28 14.49 7.06
CA GLY A 363 21.05 15.49 6.32
C GLY A 363 22.56 15.38 6.55
N VAL A 364 23.00 15.18 7.79
CA VAL A 364 24.42 14.90 8.10
C VAL A 364 24.88 13.64 7.38
N TYR A 365 24.13 12.56 7.49
CA TYR A 365 24.45 11.27 6.89
C TYR A 365 24.58 11.36 5.36
N LEU A 366 23.64 12.02 4.69
CA LEU A 366 23.64 12.20 3.23
C LEU A 366 24.79 13.11 2.77
N ALA A 367 25.03 14.22 3.48
CA ALA A 367 26.10 15.18 3.17
C ALA A 367 27.48 14.55 3.33
N ASP A 368 27.72 13.80 4.41
CA ASP A 368 28.96 13.04 4.61
C ASP A 368 29.20 12.03 3.49
N ALA A 369 28.15 11.34 3.03
CA ALA A 369 28.21 10.37 1.95
C ALA A 369 28.66 10.96 0.60
N ILE A 370 28.25 12.20 0.30
CA ILE A 370 28.67 12.88 -0.95
C ILE A 370 29.94 13.72 -0.79
N GLY A 371 30.40 13.92 0.45
CA GLY A 371 31.57 14.73 0.77
C GLY A 371 31.30 16.25 0.82
N ASP A 372 30.02 16.66 1.03
CA ASP A 372 29.64 18.05 1.22
C ASP A 372 29.83 18.45 2.69
N VAL A 373 31.08 18.83 3.04
CA VAL A 373 31.44 19.20 4.40
C VAL A 373 30.63 20.39 4.92
N LYS A 374 30.33 21.38 4.07
CA LYS A 374 29.57 22.58 4.47
C LYS A 374 28.12 22.23 4.84
N LEU A 375 27.48 21.40 4.03
CA LEU A 375 26.12 20.92 4.32
C LEU A 375 26.12 20.05 5.58
N SER A 376 27.08 19.13 5.72
CA SER A 376 27.20 18.26 6.90
C SER A 376 27.33 19.06 8.19
N GLU A 377 28.29 20.04 8.26
CA GLU A 377 28.48 20.90 9.42
C GLU A 377 27.22 21.72 9.75
N ARG A 378 26.56 22.26 8.75
CA ARG A 378 25.30 23.00 8.91
C ARG A 378 24.21 22.13 9.49
N CYS A 379 23.98 20.95 8.91
CA CYS A 379 22.98 19.99 9.40
C CYS A 379 23.30 19.54 10.83
N ARG A 380 24.57 19.29 11.14
CA ARG A 380 25.04 18.92 12.51
C ARG A 380 24.71 19.99 13.53
N ARG A 381 25.09 21.26 13.25
CA ARG A 381 24.77 22.37 14.14
C ARG A 381 23.27 22.52 14.39
N THR A 382 22.44 22.33 13.37
CA THR A 382 20.99 22.44 13.52
C THR A 382 20.43 21.24 14.29
N ALA A 383 20.92 20.03 14.05
CA ALA A 383 20.57 18.85 14.85
C ALA A 383 20.91 19.05 16.34
N GLU A 384 22.13 19.56 16.66
CA GLU A 384 22.55 19.89 18.02
C GLU A 384 21.64 20.93 18.69
N ARG A 385 21.19 21.95 17.93
CA ARG A 385 20.22 22.94 18.43
C ARG A 385 18.89 22.30 18.78
N LEU A 386 18.34 21.45 17.90
CA LEU A 386 17.09 20.72 18.14
C LEU A 386 17.24 19.72 19.31
N GLU A 387 18.40 19.10 19.49
CA GLU A 387 18.66 18.18 20.61
C GLU A 387 18.57 18.87 21.98
N THR A 388 18.77 20.18 22.05
CA THR A 388 18.55 20.93 23.31
C THR A 388 17.13 20.87 23.84
N LEU A 389 16.17 20.41 23.00
CA LEU A 389 14.78 20.19 23.38
C LEU A 389 14.57 18.87 24.14
N ARG A 390 15.58 18.01 24.26
CA ARG A 390 15.49 16.72 24.94
C ARG A 390 14.99 16.88 26.38
N GLY A 391 13.96 16.09 26.74
CA GLY A 391 13.34 16.11 28.05
C GLY A 391 12.47 17.35 28.34
N LYS A 392 12.24 18.23 27.34
CA LYS A 392 11.45 19.45 27.50
C LYS A 392 10.11 19.42 26.79
N LEU A 393 9.84 18.37 26.00
CA LEU A 393 8.65 18.24 25.16
C LEU A 393 7.72 17.19 25.72
N SER A 394 6.42 17.47 25.71
CA SER A 394 5.35 16.55 26.13
C SER A 394 4.56 16.05 24.93
N PRO A 395 4.16 14.79 24.85
CA PRO A 395 3.36 14.24 23.74
C PRO A 395 1.91 14.74 23.71
N HIS A 396 1.45 15.46 24.73
CA HIS A 396 0.09 16.00 24.84
C HIS A 396 -1.01 14.94 24.60
N GLY A 397 -0.82 13.71 25.10
CA GLY A 397 -1.75 12.59 24.95
C GLY A 397 -1.80 11.96 23.56
N SER A 398 -0.96 12.41 22.63
CA SER A 398 -0.93 11.86 21.26
C SER A 398 0.07 10.70 21.15
N LYS A 399 -0.41 9.53 20.70
CA LYS A 399 0.47 8.39 20.39
C LYS A 399 1.43 8.68 19.23
N GLN A 400 1.01 9.48 18.25
CA GLN A 400 1.82 9.92 17.13
C GLN A 400 3.02 10.76 17.61
N ALA A 401 2.76 11.75 18.44
CA ALA A 401 3.80 12.61 19.01
C ALA A 401 4.73 11.82 19.93
N ALA A 402 4.19 10.94 20.80
CA ALA A 402 4.96 10.09 21.68
C ALA A 402 5.90 9.16 20.91
N ALA A 403 5.42 8.58 19.80
CA ALA A 403 6.24 7.73 18.92
C ALA A 403 7.42 8.51 18.32
N LEU A 404 7.17 9.69 17.75
CA LEU A 404 8.25 10.51 17.18
C LEU A 404 9.24 10.99 18.24
N LEU A 405 8.79 11.38 19.44
CA LEU A 405 9.66 11.77 20.54
C LEU A 405 10.59 10.63 20.97
N ALA A 406 10.06 9.41 21.09
CA ALA A 406 10.84 8.22 21.41
C ALA A 406 11.87 7.90 20.31
N LEU A 407 11.43 7.87 19.04
CA LEU A 407 12.28 7.52 17.89
C LEU A 407 13.38 8.55 17.62
N SER A 408 13.11 9.83 17.84
CA SER A 408 14.12 10.89 17.73
C SER A 408 15.10 10.93 18.90
N GLY A 409 14.76 10.29 20.04
CA GLY A 409 15.50 10.37 21.30
C GLY A 409 15.32 11.70 22.03
N LEU A 410 14.31 12.51 21.67
CA LEU A 410 13.94 13.72 22.41
C LEU A 410 13.23 13.41 23.74
N ALA A 411 12.65 12.22 23.86
CA ALA A 411 12.16 11.69 25.12
C ALA A 411 12.58 10.22 25.30
N ASP A 412 12.55 9.74 26.53
CA ASP A 412 12.82 8.34 26.84
C ASP A 412 11.69 7.43 26.31
N GLY A 413 12.06 6.36 25.60
CA GLY A 413 11.09 5.48 24.96
C GLY A 413 10.18 4.76 25.97
N LYS A 414 10.73 4.34 27.11
CA LYS A 414 9.96 3.68 28.17
C LYS A 414 8.98 4.65 28.81
N GLU A 415 9.41 5.89 29.04
CA GLU A 415 8.52 6.94 29.56
C GLU A 415 7.37 7.22 28.59
N MET A 416 7.65 7.35 27.28
CA MET A 416 6.62 7.54 26.25
C MET A 416 5.64 6.35 26.17
N PHE A 417 6.13 5.14 26.38
CA PHE A 417 5.28 3.96 26.46
C PHE A 417 4.37 4.00 27.68
N ASP A 418 4.95 4.19 28.86
CA ASP A 418 4.21 4.14 30.12
C ASP A 418 3.16 5.26 30.23
N GLN A 419 3.43 6.45 29.64
CA GLN A 419 2.52 7.60 29.69
C GLN A 419 1.44 7.58 28.59
N VAL A 420 1.73 7.08 27.37
CA VAL A 420 0.85 7.26 26.22
C VAL A 420 0.74 6.03 25.33
N LEU A 421 1.86 5.46 24.82
CA LEU A 421 1.81 4.43 23.79
C LEU A 421 1.18 3.13 24.26
N GLY A 422 1.39 2.76 25.53
CA GLY A 422 0.84 1.56 26.16
C GLY A 422 -0.57 1.74 26.76
N CYS A 423 -1.13 2.95 26.72
CA CYS A 423 -2.44 3.23 27.28
C CYS A 423 -3.57 2.94 26.29
N ASP A 424 -4.75 2.63 26.79
CA ASP A 424 -6.02 2.52 26.03
C ASP A 424 -5.99 1.57 24.82
N GLY A 425 -5.12 0.55 24.85
CA GLY A 425 -5.01 -0.47 23.81
C GLY A 425 -4.80 0.13 22.42
N THR A 426 -5.65 -0.25 21.45
CA THR A 426 -5.57 0.23 20.07
C THR A 426 -6.19 1.62 19.85
N SER A 427 -6.82 2.23 20.86
CA SER A 427 -7.35 3.60 20.73
C SER A 427 -6.22 4.59 20.42
N GLY A 428 -6.43 5.47 19.43
CA GLY A 428 -5.42 6.42 18.95
C GLY A 428 -4.31 5.84 18.07
N VAL A 429 -4.30 4.53 17.81
CA VAL A 429 -3.48 3.94 16.75
C VAL A 429 -4.07 4.35 15.39
N SER A 430 -3.22 4.70 14.44
CA SER A 430 -3.61 5.05 13.08
C SER A 430 -2.92 4.15 12.07
N THR A 431 -3.47 4.05 10.88
CA THR A 431 -2.91 3.24 9.80
C THR A 431 -1.57 3.79 9.31
N PHE A 432 -1.40 5.11 9.27
CA PHE A 432 -0.15 5.78 8.89
C PHE A 432 0.92 5.68 9.99
N TYR A 433 0.67 6.29 11.14
CA TYR A 433 1.66 6.36 12.22
C TYR A 433 1.74 5.09 13.08
N GLY A 434 0.87 4.13 12.85
CA GLY A 434 0.93 2.83 13.51
C GLY A 434 2.30 2.17 13.37
N TYR A 435 2.93 2.26 12.20
CA TYR A 435 4.30 1.78 12.00
C TYR A 435 5.30 2.41 13.00
N TYR A 436 5.30 3.74 13.13
CA TYR A 436 6.21 4.45 14.05
C TYR A 436 5.89 4.15 15.52
N MET A 437 4.62 3.92 15.85
CA MET A 437 4.21 3.50 17.19
C MET A 437 4.76 2.11 17.53
N LEU A 438 4.69 1.16 16.59
CA LEU A 438 5.27 -0.18 16.76
C LEU A 438 6.78 -0.11 16.96
N GLU A 439 7.50 0.69 16.18
CA GLU A 439 8.94 0.90 16.34
C GLU A 439 9.28 1.58 17.68
N ALA A 440 8.50 2.58 18.11
CA ALA A 440 8.69 3.23 19.40
C ALA A 440 8.44 2.28 20.57
N MET A 441 7.46 1.38 20.48
CA MET A 441 7.24 0.31 21.46
C MET A 441 8.45 -0.65 21.50
N CYS A 442 9.06 -0.95 20.36
CA CYS A 442 10.29 -1.76 20.32
C CYS A 442 11.47 -1.05 20.99
N VAL A 443 11.64 0.26 20.77
CA VAL A 443 12.64 1.10 21.46
C VAL A 443 12.41 1.09 22.98
N ALA A 444 11.16 1.11 23.41
CA ALA A 444 10.77 0.98 24.82
C ALA A 444 10.99 -0.41 25.43
N GLY A 445 11.45 -1.40 24.64
CA GLY A 445 11.59 -2.81 25.06
C GLY A 445 10.26 -3.57 25.16
N LYS A 446 9.19 -3.07 24.53
CA LYS A 446 7.82 -3.60 24.62
C LYS A 446 7.40 -4.34 23.33
N LYS A 447 8.28 -5.17 22.80
CA LYS A 447 8.05 -5.89 21.53
C LYS A 447 6.81 -6.78 21.54
N GLN A 448 6.46 -7.43 22.67
CA GLN A 448 5.23 -8.22 22.76
C GLN A 448 3.99 -7.34 22.59
N HIS A 449 3.97 -6.18 23.25
CA HIS A 449 2.85 -5.23 23.13
C HIS A 449 2.70 -4.72 21.68
N ALA A 450 3.82 -4.49 20.98
CA ALA A 450 3.80 -4.14 19.56
C ALA A 450 3.23 -5.29 18.70
N LEU A 451 3.62 -6.54 18.97
CA LEU A 451 3.08 -7.73 18.29
C LEU A 451 1.56 -7.87 18.51
N ASP A 452 1.10 -7.68 19.73
CA ASP A 452 -0.32 -7.71 20.06
C ASP A 452 -1.08 -6.57 19.35
N THR A 453 -0.49 -5.36 19.28
CA THR A 453 -1.07 -4.24 18.53
C THR A 453 -1.21 -4.56 17.03
N VAL A 454 -0.25 -5.25 16.41
CA VAL A 454 -0.36 -5.69 15.00
C VAL A 454 -1.56 -6.63 14.84
N ARG A 455 -1.72 -7.61 15.72
CA ARG A 455 -2.84 -8.56 15.69
C ARG A 455 -4.19 -7.88 15.89
N ASP A 456 -4.28 -6.98 16.87
CA ASP A 456 -5.53 -6.35 17.28
C ASP A 456 -5.97 -5.27 16.30
N TYR A 457 -5.04 -4.45 15.80
CA TYR A 457 -5.39 -3.33 14.92
C TYR A 457 -5.52 -3.75 13.46
N TRP A 458 -4.46 -4.26 12.84
CA TRP A 458 -4.52 -4.70 11.43
C TRP A 458 -5.34 -5.97 11.26
N GLY A 459 -5.29 -6.88 12.23
CA GLY A 459 -6.12 -8.07 12.21
C GLY A 459 -7.62 -7.77 12.28
N ALA A 460 -8.05 -6.71 12.98
CA ALA A 460 -9.45 -6.31 13.01
C ALA A 460 -9.98 -5.88 11.63
N MET A 461 -9.16 -5.28 10.76
CA MET A 461 -9.55 -5.02 9.37
C MET A 461 -9.79 -6.33 8.60
N LEU A 462 -8.97 -7.37 8.83
CA LEU A 462 -9.18 -8.70 8.22
C LEU A 462 -10.50 -9.35 8.68
N ASP A 463 -10.87 -9.16 9.94
CA ASP A 463 -12.10 -9.73 10.49
C ASP A 463 -13.36 -9.16 9.81
N VAL A 464 -13.30 -7.91 9.38
CA VAL A 464 -14.39 -7.26 8.64
C VAL A 464 -14.24 -7.36 7.12
N GLY A 465 -13.36 -8.25 6.64
CA GLY A 465 -13.28 -8.64 5.22
C GLY A 465 -12.21 -7.95 4.39
N ALA A 466 -11.31 -7.18 4.98
CA ALA A 466 -10.23 -6.50 4.25
C ALA A 466 -9.34 -7.48 3.47
N THR A 467 -8.97 -7.09 2.26
CA THR A 467 -7.97 -7.77 1.40
C THR A 467 -6.82 -6.85 1.01
N SER A 468 -6.89 -5.62 1.47
CA SER A 468 -5.87 -4.57 1.50
C SER A 468 -6.10 -3.75 2.77
N PHE A 469 -5.11 -2.98 3.23
CA PHE A 469 -5.26 -2.14 4.41
C PHE A 469 -5.70 -0.72 4.04
N TRP A 470 -6.51 -0.15 4.94
CA TRP A 470 -7.31 1.04 4.70
C TRP A 470 -6.55 2.32 5.02
N GLU A 471 -6.99 3.42 4.45
CA GLU A 471 -6.44 4.74 4.70
C GLU A 471 -6.63 5.18 6.15
N ASN A 472 -7.80 4.93 6.71
CA ASN A 472 -8.14 5.21 8.11
C ASN A 472 -8.91 4.04 8.70
N PHE A 473 -8.70 3.77 9.98
CA PHE A 473 -9.41 2.71 10.67
C PHE A 473 -9.40 2.95 12.18
N ASN A 474 -10.51 2.63 12.80
CA ASN A 474 -10.63 2.55 14.26
C ASN A 474 -11.27 1.22 14.62
N VAL A 475 -10.65 0.46 15.53
CA VAL A 475 -11.16 -0.85 15.93
C VAL A 475 -12.61 -0.77 16.46
N SER A 476 -12.99 0.34 17.09
CA SER A 476 -14.37 0.53 17.55
C SER A 476 -15.42 0.52 16.44
N TRP A 477 -15.03 0.78 15.18
CA TRP A 477 -15.94 0.71 14.02
C TRP A 477 -16.45 -0.71 13.76
N THR A 478 -15.74 -1.73 14.22
CA THR A 478 -16.17 -3.13 14.09
C THR A 478 -17.37 -3.47 14.97
N ASN A 479 -17.70 -2.60 15.95
CA ASN A 479 -18.82 -2.82 16.85
C ASN A 479 -20.15 -2.78 16.08
N ASN A 480 -20.85 -3.90 16.09
CA ASN A 480 -22.13 -4.08 15.38
C ASN A 480 -22.08 -3.79 13.87
N ALA A 481 -20.90 -3.88 13.24
CA ALA A 481 -20.75 -3.68 11.80
C ALA A 481 -21.04 -4.98 11.02
N PHE A 482 -21.48 -4.84 9.78
CA PHE A 482 -21.39 -5.93 8.80
C PHE A 482 -20.08 -5.81 8.00
N ARG A 483 -19.66 -6.94 7.43
CA ARG A 483 -18.39 -7.01 6.69
C ARG A 483 -18.48 -6.27 5.36
N ILE A 484 -17.35 -5.77 4.87
CA ILE A 484 -17.29 -5.10 3.55
C ILE A 484 -17.67 -6.03 2.37
N ASP A 485 -17.60 -7.34 2.57
CA ASP A 485 -17.93 -8.36 1.56
C ASP A 485 -19.32 -8.97 1.71
N GLU A 486 -20.17 -8.33 2.51
CA GLU A 486 -21.58 -8.66 2.70
C GLU A 486 -22.49 -7.53 2.19
N LEU A 487 -23.72 -7.89 1.86
CA LEU A 487 -24.76 -6.89 1.63
C LEU A 487 -25.16 -6.22 2.95
N PRO A 488 -25.74 -4.99 2.90
CA PRO A 488 -26.24 -4.34 4.09
C PRO A 488 -27.17 -5.25 4.92
N VAL A 489 -26.85 -5.41 6.20
CA VAL A 489 -27.58 -6.24 7.15
C VAL A 489 -28.47 -5.34 8.03
N PRO A 490 -29.80 -5.55 8.07
CA PRO A 490 -30.67 -4.74 8.92
C PRO A 490 -30.22 -4.71 10.38
N GLY A 491 -30.15 -3.53 10.97
CA GLY A 491 -29.71 -3.32 12.36
C GLY A 491 -28.21 -3.33 12.61
N LYS A 492 -27.40 -3.54 11.56
CA LYS A 492 -25.95 -3.39 11.61
C LYS A 492 -25.48 -2.12 10.91
N VAL A 493 -24.30 -1.67 11.28
CA VAL A 493 -23.64 -0.49 10.71
C VAL A 493 -22.82 -0.90 9.48
N ASP A 494 -22.83 -0.06 8.45
CA ASP A 494 -21.97 -0.20 7.29
C ASP A 494 -20.57 0.34 7.62
N ILE A 495 -19.62 -0.57 7.84
CA ILE A 495 -18.26 -0.18 8.27
C ILE A 495 -17.54 0.71 7.26
N HIS A 496 -17.88 0.65 5.98
CA HIS A 496 -17.31 1.53 4.96
C HIS A 496 -18.12 2.80 4.78
N GLY A 497 -19.44 2.68 4.68
CA GLY A 497 -20.33 3.78 4.33
C GLY A 497 -20.69 4.73 5.48
N ASP A 498 -20.62 4.28 6.74
CA ASP A 498 -21.07 5.07 7.90
C ASP A 498 -19.92 5.63 8.74
N TYR A 499 -18.68 5.25 8.43
CA TYR A 499 -17.48 5.71 9.12
C TYR A 499 -16.53 6.44 8.20
N GLY A 500 -15.39 6.79 8.74
CA GLY A 500 -14.38 7.64 8.15
C GLY A 500 -14.32 8.98 8.86
N GLU A 501 -13.14 9.54 8.97
CA GLU A 501 -12.88 10.77 9.70
C GLU A 501 -12.02 11.72 8.87
N PHE A 502 -11.89 12.96 9.32
CA PHE A 502 -11.03 13.99 8.76
C PHE A 502 -11.40 14.38 7.33
N CYS A 503 -10.58 14.06 6.35
CA CYS A 503 -10.77 14.50 4.96
C CYS A 503 -11.72 13.60 4.18
N TYR A 504 -11.93 12.34 4.61
CA TYR A 504 -12.68 11.37 3.84
C TYR A 504 -13.62 10.54 4.71
N GLN A 505 -14.89 10.57 4.34
CA GLN A 505 -15.95 9.90 5.07
C GLN A 505 -16.78 9.02 4.12
N GLY A 506 -17.33 7.95 4.66
CA GLY A 506 -18.18 7.03 3.93
C GLY A 506 -17.46 6.40 2.74
N PHE A 507 -18.16 6.20 1.63
CA PHE A 507 -17.61 5.55 0.44
C PHE A 507 -16.51 6.34 -0.29
N ARG A 508 -16.21 7.56 0.13
CA ARG A 508 -15.04 8.28 -0.34
C ARG A 508 -13.74 7.80 0.34
N HIS A 509 -13.82 7.20 1.52
CA HIS A 509 -12.72 6.58 2.22
C HIS A 509 -12.11 5.44 1.38
N SER A 510 -10.78 5.37 1.29
CA SER A 510 -10.08 4.30 0.55
C SER A 510 -9.83 3.08 1.41
N LEU A 511 -10.16 1.89 0.88
CA LEU A 511 -9.87 0.61 1.53
C LEU A 511 -8.55 -0.02 1.06
N CYS A 512 -7.77 0.71 0.25
CA CYS A 512 -6.41 0.33 -0.13
C CYS A 512 -5.52 1.56 -0.16
N HIS A 513 -4.66 1.71 0.87
CA HIS A 513 -3.79 2.88 1.03
C HIS A 513 -2.40 2.46 1.50
N GLY A 514 -1.38 2.88 0.77
CA GLY A 514 -0.02 2.36 0.90
C GLY A 514 0.62 2.60 2.27
N TRP A 515 0.37 3.75 2.90
CA TRP A 515 0.93 4.08 4.22
C TRP A 515 0.57 3.08 5.34
N SER A 516 -0.47 2.25 5.12
CA SER A 516 -0.91 1.26 6.11
C SER A 516 -0.14 -0.06 6.06
N CYS A 517 0.88 -0.17 5.18
CA CYS A 517 1.67 -1.38 4.97
C CYS A 517 2.74 -1.66 6.05
N GLY A 518 2.80 -0.86 7.12
CA GLY A 518 3.82 -0.96 8.17
C GLY A 518 4.16 -2.36 8.67
N PRO A 519 3.20 -3.29 8.86
CA PRO A 519 3.49 -4.66 9.26
C PRO A 519 4.41 -5.44 8.30
N ALA A 520 4.49 -5.06 7.01
CA ALA A 520 5.35 -5.73 6.03
C ALA A 520 6.82 -5.69 6.43
N GLN A 521 7.34 -4.50 6.76
CA GLN A 521 8.71 -4.34 7.25
C GLN A 521 8.82 -4.75 8.73
N TRP A 522 7.86 -4.34 9.57
CA TRP A 522 7.96 -4.52 11.01
C TRP A 522 8.16 -5.98 11.42
N CYS A 523 7.44 -6.92 10.79
CA CYS A 523 7.59 -8.35 11.07
C CYS A 523 9.00 -8.86 10.75
N ILE A 524 9.59 -8.43 9.64
CA ILE A 524 10.95 -8.84 9.24
C ILE A 524 11.98 -8.22 10.21
N ASN A 525 11.86 -6.94 10.49
CA ASN A 525 12.84 -6.23 11.32
C ASN A 525 12.77 -6.59 12.80
N ASN A 526 11.58 -6.90 13.32
CA ASN A 526 11.41 -7.08 14.77
C ASN A 526 11.15 -8.51 15.21
N ILE A 527 10.52 -9.35 14.38
CA ILE A 527 10.30 -10.78 14.70
C ILE A 527 11.45 -11.61 14.19
N LEU A 528 11.82 -11.52 12.91
CA LEU A 528 13.01 -12.17 12.38
C LEU A 528 14.29 -11.48 12.85
N GLY A 529 14.18 -10.20 13.26
CA GLY A 529 15.29 -9.43 13.79
C GLY A 529 16.31 -9.00 12.76
N ILE A 530 15.96 -8.95 11.47
CA ILE A 530 16.88 -8.60 10.37
C ILE A 530 16.90 -7.08 10.20
N ARG A 531 18.02 -6.43 10.56
CA ARG A 531 18.18 -4.98 10.48
C ARG A 531 19.50 -4.59 9.83
N PRO A 532 19.50 -3.86 8.71
CA PRO A 532 20.73 -3.25 8.20
C PRO A 532 21.38 -2.32 9.22
N LEU A 533 22.68 -2.47 9.45
CA LEU A 533 23.47 -1.65 10.36
C LEU A 533 24.32 -0.60 9.64
N ASP A 534 24.59 -0.79 8.35
CA ASP A 534 25.37 0.13 7.56
C ASP A 534 24.82 0.29 6.13
N THR A 535 25.39 1.23 5.39
CA THR A 535 25.02 1.56 4.02
C THR A 535 25.25 0.38 3.08
N GLY A 536 24.23 0.07 2.25
CA GLY A 536 24.28 -1.02 1.27
C GLY A 536 24.09 -2.40 1.87
N CYS A 537 23.53 -2.49 3.09
CA CYS A 537 23.24 -3.76 3.79
C CYS A 537 24.46 -4.69 3.94
N ARG A 538 25.69 -4.13 3.99
CA ARG A 538 26.93 -4.93 4.10
C ARG A 538 27.09 -5.57 5.45
N ARG A 539 26.59 -4.93 6.50
CA ARG A 539 26.50 -5.46 7.84
C ARG A 539 25.06 -5.43 8.31
N VAL A 540 24.57 -6.56 8.76
CA VAL A 540 23.17 -6.74 9.16
C VAL A 540 23.11 -7.40 10.54
N GLU A 541 22.32 -6.81 11.43
CA GLU A 541 21.96 -7.43 12.70
C GLU A 541 20.92 -8.52 12.47
N VAL A 542 21.09 -9.66 13.14
CA VAL A 542 20.05 -10.70 13.22
C VAL A 542 19.79 -11.02 14.69
N LYS A 543 18.74 -10.39 15.23
CA LYS A 543 18.33 -10.51 16.65
C LYS A 543 16.83 -10.84 16.77
N PRO A 544 16.46 -12.12 16.57
CA PRO A 544 15.06 -12.52 16.54
C PRO A 544 14.34 -12.32 17.88
N PHE A 545 13.03 -12.04 17.78
CA PHE A 545 12.13 -11.99 18.90
C PHE A 545 10.86 -12.77 18.58
N LEU A 546 10.56 -13.82 19.31
CA LEU A 546 9.35 -14.62 19.12
C LEU A 546 8.19 -14.22 20.03
N GLY A 547 8.48 -13.60 21.20
CA GLY A 547 7.42 -13.33 22.17
C GLY A 547 6.64 -14.61 22.50
N ASP A 548 5.35 -14.61 22.25
CA ASP A 548 4.47 -15.78 22.40
C ASP A 548 4.45 -16.75 21.20
N LEU A 549 5.04 -16.37 20.04
CA LEU A 549 5.16 -17.24 18.88
C LEU A 549 6.06 -18.45 19.19
N GLU A 550 5.75 -19.61 18.58
CA GLU A 550 6.59 -20.82 18.69
C GLU A 550 7.75 -20.81 17.69
N TRP A 551 7.52 -20.28 16.53
CA TRP A 551 8.50 -20.15 15.47
C TRP A 551 8.17 -19.00 14.52
N ALA A 552 9.19 -18.53 13.82
CA ALA A 552 9.05 -17.65 12.66
C ALA A 552 10.16 -17.95 11.64
N GLU A 553 9.86 -17.74 10.37
CA GLU A 553 10.82 -17.84 9.27
C GLU A 553 10.51 -16.84 8.18
N GLY A 554 11.52 -16.45 7.43
CA GLY A 554 11.36 -15.55 6.30
C GLY A 554 12.68 -14.96 5.82
N ALA A 555 12.58 -13.95 4.99
CA ALA A 555 13.73 -13.31 4.38
C ALA A 555 13.52 -11.80 4.20
N MET A 556 14.60 -11.04 4.20
CA MET A 556 14.70 -9.65 3.76
C MET A 556 15.39 -9.61 2.40
N ALA A 557 14.85 -8.85 1.47
CA ALA A 557 15.50 -8.57 0.19
C ALA A 557 16.79 -7.77 0.39
N LEU A 558 17.75 -7.93 -0.51
CA LEU A 558 19.02 -7.19 -0.54
C LEU A 558 19.13 -6.33 -1.81
N PRO A 559 19.99 -5.30 -1.81
CA PRO A 559 20.08 -4.36 -2.94
C PRO A 559 20.49 -4.98 -4.27
N ASP A 560 21.21 -6.10 -4.24
CA ASP A 560 21.70 -6.83 -5.42
C ASP A 560 20.69 -7.87 -5.96
N GLY A 561 19.47 -7.91 -5.40
CA GLY A 561 18.46 -8.92 -5.70
C GLY A 561 18.59 -10.21 -4.90
N GLY A 562 19.63 -10.34 -4.07
CA GLY A 562 19.78 -11.43 -3.10
C GLY A 562 18.86 -11.29 -1.90
N ARG A 563 19.05 -12.15 -0.91
CA ARG A 563 18.25 -12.12 0.34
C ARG A 563 19.05 -12.62 1.53
N ILE A 564 18.62 -12.20 2.73
CA ILE A 564 19.00 -12.82 4.00
C ILE A 564 17.81 -13.59 4.51
N SER A 565 17.96 -14.89 4.77
CA SER A 565 16.91 -15.75 5.30
C SER A 565 17.17 -16.10 6.75
N VAL A 566 16.14 -16.08 7.59
CA VAL A 566 16.20 -16.44 9.00
C VAL A 566 15.10 -17.43 9.32
N LYS A 567 15.47 -18.50 10.06
CA LYS A 567 14.53 -19.42 10.69
C LYS A 567 14.80 -19.44 12.18
N VAL A 568 13.80 -19.19 12.96
CA VAL A 568 13.90 -19.13 14.41
C VAL A 568 12.81 -19.96 15.07
N ARG A 569 13.17 -20.75 16.10
CA ARG A 569 12.26 -21.60 16.88
C ARG A 569 12.60 -21.56 18.36
N LYS A 570 11.58 -21.66 19.20
CA LYS A 570 11.77 -21.90 20.63
C LYS A 570 12.32 -23.28 20.89
N LYS A 571 13.26 -23.40 21.83
CA LYS A 571 13.78 -24.69 22.30
C LYS A 571 12.91 -25.23 23.43
N PRO A 572 12.73 -26.56 23.52
CA PRO A 572 12.25 -27.18 24.77
C PRO A 572 13.19 -26.77 25.92
N GLY A 573 12.64 -26.18 26.98
CA GLY A 573 13.44 -25.71 28.13
C GLY A 573 13.95 -24.26 28.03
N GLY A 574 13.59 -23.54 27.00
CA GLY A 574 13.87 -22.09 26.85
C GLY A 574 15.00 -21.77 25.87
N GLY A 575 15.05 -20.50 25.48
CA GLY A 575 15.98 -19.98 24.46
C GLY A 575 15.53 -20.23 23.03
N LEU A 576 16.30 -19.74 22.06
CA LEU A 576 15.99 -19.82 20.63
C LEU A 576 17.04 -20.65 19.88
N THR A 577 16.60 -21.33 18.82
CA THR A 577 17.47 -21.83 17.75
C THR A 577 17.29 -20.89 16.57
N THR A 578 18.38 -20.39 15.99
CA THR A 578 18.36 -19.49 14.84
C THR A 578 19.27 -20.01 13.75
N GLU A 579 18.70 -20.25 12.58
CA GLU A 579 19.43 -20.55 11.33
C GLU A 579 19.41 -19.29 10.46
N ILE A 580 20.57 -18.94 9.89
CA ILE A 580 20.73 -17.75 9.03
C ILE A 580 21.41 -18.22 7.75
N ASP A 581 20.83 -17.81 6.62
CA ASP A 581 21.41 -17.98 5.29
C ASP A 581 21.54 -16.59 4.65
N ALA A 582 22.76 -16.21 4.29
CA ALA A 582 23.09 -14.90 3.76
C ALA A 582 24.22 -15.02 2.72
N PRO A 583 24.30 -14.11 1.73
CA PRO A 583 25.43 -14.04 0.81
C PRO A 583 26.75 -13.76 1.54
N ASP A 584 27.88 -14.26 1.01
CA ASP A 584 29.23 -14.12 1.60
C ASP A 584 29.66 -12.66 1.84
N TRP A 585 29.12 -11.74 1.06
CA TRP A 585 29.45 -10.31 1.19
C TRP A 585 28.73 -9.60 2.34
N VAL A 586 27.74 -10.26 2.97
CA VAL A 586 27.00 -9.72 4.12
C VAL A 586 27.62 -10.20 5.42
N SER A 587 28.06 -9.28 6.24
CA SER A 587 28.52 -9.57 7.60
C SER A 587 27.35 -9.59 8.57
N ILE A 588 27.16 -10.67 9.30
CA ILE A 588 26.07 -10.84 10.29
C ILE A 588 26.57 -10.49 11.69
N SER A 589 25.89 -9.53 12.34
CA SER A 589 26.03 -9.25 13.78
C SER A 589 24.92 -9.96 14.56
N ARG A 590 25.26 -10.57 15.68
CA ARG A 590 24.32 -11.25 16.60
C ARG A 590 24.32 -10.65 18.00
N ASP A 591 25.08 -9.58 18.19
CA ASP A 591 25.29 -8.92 19.49
C ASP A 591 24.18 -7.90 19.82
#